data_22bc976daaea7cc023619110ce73948a
#
_entry.id   22bc976daaea7cc023619110ce73948a
#
_cell.length_a   1.000
_cell.length_b   1.000
_cell.length_c   1.000
_cell.angle_alpha   90.00
_cell.angle_beta   90.00
_cell.angle_gamma   90.00
#
_symmetry.space_group_name_H-M   'P 1'
#
loop_
_entity.id
_entity.type
_entity.pdbx_description
1 polymer ?
#
loop_
_entity_poly.entity_id
_entity_poly.type
_entity_poly.pdbx_seq_one_letter_code
_entity_poly.pdbx_strand_id
1 'polypeptide(L)'
;SGLKKNLKLPVFLHSHATSGMAPMCQWAALEAGVDHIDTALSAFAGGTSHPPTESLVAALHDAGCETGLNLELLDKATRHFREVRKKYHQFESDYNGVDTSVLLSQVPGGMMSNLANQLKEQGALDRIQDVFEEIPRVRKDLGYPPLVTPTSQIVGTQAVINVLGGKRYDTITNEVKKYMQGWYGKAPAEVDAQLQRRAVGKEELIEERPANLIPKEFSELRKELGDLAESEEDVLTYAMFPDQARTYLEQRRDGTLQPEALEPIANGKTGGSVSTEFRITVHGESYDIHVTGANPVSETERRFYMTVDGVPEEIQLESQGEASENTRKGGRARATGEGQVTTTMPGNIVDVLVSEGDEVSAGDAVLIIEAMKMETEVKATKSGIVKAVNISKGDRVAPGESLIEIE
;
A
#
# COMPACT_ATOMS: atom_id res chain seq x y z
N SER A 1 -27.87 -19.17 -8.17
CA SER A 1 -28.03 -18.23 -7.08
C SER A 1 -28.94 -17.05 -7.42
N GLY A 2 -29.13 -16.11 -6.47
CA GLY A 2 -30.01 -14.94 -6.65
C GLY A 2 -29.68 -14.08 -7.85
N LEU A 3 -28.38 -13.82 -8.15
CA LEU A 3 -27.98 -13.02 -9.31
C LEU A 3 -28.43 -13.66 -10.63
N LYS A 4 -28.15 -14.95 -10.83
CA LYS A 4 -28.53 -15.65 -12.07
C LYS A 4 -30.04 -15.77 -12.28
N LYS A 5 -30.85 -15.70 -11.21
CA LYS A 5 -32.31 -15.68 -11.30
C LYS A 5 -32.88 -14.34 -11.75
N ASN A 6 -32.16 -13.24 -11.43
CA ASN A 6 -32.67 -11.88 -11.63
C ASN A 6 -31.94 -11.09 -12.75
N LEU A 7 -30.76 -11.54 -13.19
CA LEU A 7 -29.98 -10.87 -14.22
C LEU A 7 -29.98 -11.67 -15.53
N LYS A 8 -30.07 -10.96 -16.63
CA LYS A 8 -29.87 -11.48 -18.00
C LYS A 8 -28.41 -11.31 -18.47
N LEU A 9 -27.63 -10.54 -17.74
CA LEU A 9 -26.23 -10.26 -18.06
C LEU A 9 -25.32 -11.41 -17.56
N PRO A 10 -24.16 -11.63 -18.20
CA PRO A 10 -23.16 -12.54 -17.69
C PRO A 10 -22.70 -12.13 -16.28
N VAL A 11 -22.46 -13.11 -15.42
CA VAL A 11 -21.94 -12.91 -14.05
C VAL A 11 -20.49 -13.35 -14.01
N PHE A 12 -19.61 -12.43 -13.64
CA PHE A 12 -18.19 -12.66 -13.44
C PHE A 12 -17.89 -12.79 -11.94
N LEU A 13 -17.08 -13.76 -11.57
CA LEU A 13 -16.55 -13.89 -10.21
C LEU A 13 -15.08 -13.51 -10.18
N HIS A 14 -14.77 -12.50 -9.36
CA HIS A 14 -13.44 -12.06 -9.03
C HIS A 14 -13.19 -12.32 -7.54
N SER A 15 -12.17 -13.12 -7.20
CA SER A 15 -11.88 -13.50 -5.81
C SER A 15 -10.41 -13.75 -5.61
N HIS A 16 -9.80 -13.06 -4.64
CA HIS A 16 -8.41 -13.28 -4.24
C HIS A 16 -8.28 -14.51 -3.33
N ALA A 17 -7.10 -15.14 -3.37
CA ALA A 17 -6.81 -16.38 -2.66
C ALA A 17 -6.29 -16.16 -1.22
N THR A 18 -6.26 -14.92 -0.73
CA THR A 18 -5.58 -14.54 0.52
C THR A 18 -6.04 -15.37 1.71
N SER A 19 -7.35 -15.59 1.88
CA SER A 19 -7.90 -16.39 2.98
C SER A 19 -7.82 -17.91 2.78
N GLY A 20 -7.37 -18.36 1.60
CA GLY A 20 -7.41 -19.77 1.21
C GLY A 20 -8.78 -20.27 0.75
N MET A 21 -9.86 -19.48 0.87
CA MET A 21 -11.23 -19.89 0.54
C MET A 21 -11.60 -19.72 -0.94
N ALA A 22 -10.84 -18.97 -1.70
CA ALA A 22 -11.21 -18.61 -3.07
C ALA A 22 -11.46 -19.82 -3.99
N PRO A 23 -10.67 -20.91 -3.99
CA PRO A 23 -10.97 -22.09 -4.82
C PRO A 23 -12.33 -22.72 -4.47
N MET A 24 -12.68 -22.80 -3.18
CA MET A 24 -13.98 -23.29 -2.75
C MET A 24 -15.13 -22.39 -3.17
N CYS A 25 -14.94 -21.07 -3.06
CA CYS A 25 -15.91 -20.06 -3.52
C CYS A 25 -16.11 -20.13 -5.03
N GLN A 26 -15.05 -20.30 -5.81
CA GLN A 26 -15.10 -20.46 -7.26
C GLN A 26 -15.90 -21.72 -7.64
N TRP A 27 -15.63 -22.85 -6.98
CA TRP A 27 -16.36 -24.10 -7.23
C TRP A 27 -17.86 -23.96 -6.93
N ALA A 28 -18.21 -23.41 -5.77
CA ALA A 28 -19.61 -23.17 -5.41
C ALA A 28 -20.30 -22.19 -6.36
N ALA A 29 -19.58 -21.21 -6.91
CA ALA A 29 -20.10 -20.28 -7.89
C ALA A 29 -20.34 -20.95 -9.26
N LEU A 30 -19.49 -21.89 -9.67
CA LEU A 30 -19.68 -22.70 -10.88
C LEU A 30 -20.97 -23.54 -10.76
N GLU A 31 -21.15 -24.22 -9.64
CA GLU A 31 -22.38 -24.97 -9.35
C GLU A 31 -23.63 -24.06 -9.35
N ALA A 32 -23.48 -22.81 -8.94
CA ALA A 32 -24.53 -21.79 -8.97
C ALA A 32 -24.76 -21.15 -10.34
N GLY A 33 -23.97 -21.52 -11.37
CA GLY A 33 -24.12 -21.09 -12.76
C GLY A 33 -23.46 -19.74 -13.06
N VAL A 34 -22.30 -19.43 -12.44
CA VAL A 34 -21.48 -18.27 -12.84
C VAL A 34 -20.98 -18.47 -14.27
N ASP A 35 -20.86 -17.38 -15.04
CA ASP A 35 -20.48 -17.46 -16.45
C ASP A 35 -18.94 -17.37 -16.63
N HIS A 36 -18.27 -16.56 -15.80
CA HIS A 36 -16.83 -16.31 -15.90
C HIS A 36 -16.19 -16.26 -14.52
N ILE A 37 -14.95 -16.73 -14.44
CA ILE A 37 -14.14 -16.74 -13.22
C ILE A 37 -12.74 -16.22 -13.54
N ASP A 38 -12.28 -15.26 -12.74
CA ASP A 38 -10.92 -14.76 -12.82
C ASP A 38 -9.96 -15.70 -12.09
N THR A 39 -8.87 -16.06 -12.78
CA THR A 39 -7.78 -16.90 -12.29
C THR A 39 -6.44 -16.33 -12.70
N ALA A 40 -5.35 -16.85 -12.15
CA ALA A 40 -3.99 -16.47 -12.54
C ALA A 40 -3.18 -17.73 -12.92
N LEU A 41 -2.23 -17.59 -13.85
CA LEU A 41 -1.25 -18.65 -14.07
C LEU A 41 -0.56 -19.00 -12.74
N SER A 42 -0.29 -20.29 -12.50
CA SER A 42 0.24 -20.74 -11.20
C SER A 42 1.58 -20.10 -10.83
N ALA A 43 2.31 -19.53 -11.79
CA ALA A 43 3.49 -18.71 -11.52
C ALA A 43 3.19 -17.45 -10.69
N PHE A 44 1.96 -16.92 -10.77
CA PHE A 44 1.52 -15.68 -10.11
C PHE A 44 0.30 -15.90 -9.19
N ALA A 45 -0.14 -17.14 -9.03
CA ALA A 45 -1.34 -17.48 -8.27
C ALA A 45 -1.06 -17.56 -6.76
N GLY A 46 -2.15 -17.53 -5.98
CA GLY A 46 -2.11 -17.68 -4.52
C GLY A 46 -1.94 -16.37 -3.76
N GLY A 47 -2.02 -16.45 -2.44
CA GLY A 47 -1.89 -15.28 -1.55
C GLY A 47 -2.80 -14.12 -1.96
N THR A 48 -2.21 -12.97 -2.20
CA THR A 48 -2.95 -11.74 -2.63
C THR A 48 -3.38 -11.75 -4.10
N SER A 49 -3.04 -12.81 -4.86
CA SER A 49 -3.51 -13.04 -6.23
C SER A 49 -4.72 -13.97 -6.26
N HIS A 50 -5.05 -14.50 -7.43
CA HIS A 50 -6.17 -15.40 -7.68
C HIS A 50 -5.77 -16.87 -7.52
N PRO A 51 -6.75 -17.80 -7.46
CA PRO A 51 -6.49 -19.23 -7.60
C PRO A 51 -5.83 -19.58 -8.93
N PRO A 52 -5.03 -20.68 -8.99
CA PRO A 52 -4.32 -21.06 -10.21
C PRO A 52 -5.27 -21.56 -11.30
N THR A 53 -5.08 -21.06 -12.52
CA THR A 53 -5.87 -21.42 -13.71
C THR A 53 -5.76 -22.91 -13.99
N GLU A 54 -4.57 -23.46 -13.94
CA GLU A 54 -4.29 -24.86 -14.26
C GLU A 54 -5.06 -25.81 -13.35
N SER A 55 -5.12 -25.49 -12.04
CA SER A 55 -5.86 -26.32 -11.07
C SER A 55 -7.36 -26.31 -11.33
N LEU A 56 -7.94 -25.14 -11.65
CA LEU A 56 -9.36 -25.02 -11.94
C LEU A 56 -9.71 -25.72 -13.26
N VAL A 57 -8.89 -25.58 -14.31
CA VAL A 57 -9.09 -26.24 -15.60
C VAL A 57 -9.03 -27.77 -15.43
N ALA A 58 -8.06 -28.29 -14.68
CA ALA A 58 -7.98 -29.74 -14.40
C ALA A 58 -9.22 -30.25 -13.68
N ALA A 59 -9.66 -29.54 -12.61
CA ALA A 59 -10.83 -29.94 -11.83
C ALA A 59 -12.12 -29.90 -12.67
N LEU A 60 -12.26 -28.90 -13.55
CA LEU A 60 -13.42 -28.78 -14.47
C LEU A 60 -13.41 -29.89 -15.53
N HIS A 61 -12.27 -30.24 -16.09
CA HIS A 61 -12.15 -31.34 -17.04
C HIS A 61 -12.58 -32.66 -16.39
N ASP A 62 -12.12 -32.96 -15.16
CA ASP A 62 -12.53 -34.17 -14.42
C ASP A 62 -14.02 -34.18 -14.07
N ALA A 63 -14.63 -32.99 -13.91
CA ALA A 63 -16.07 -32.84 -13.74
C ALA A 63 -16.88 -32.89 -15.06
N GLY A 64 -16.22 -33.13 -16.21
CA GLY A 64 -16.85 -33.20 -17.52
C GLY A 64 -17.19 -31.82 -18.14
N CYS A 65 -16.55 -30.76 -17.66
CA CYS A 65 -16.74 -29.41 -18.18
C CYS A 65 -15.57 -29.01 -19.09
N GLU A 66 -15.89 -28.66 -20.34
CA GLU A 66 -14.89 -28.20 -21.32
C GLU A 66 -14.68 -26.68 -21.18
N THR A 67 -13.43 -26.28 -20.95
CA THR A 67 -13.05 -24.85 -20.83
C THR A 67 -12.48 -24.28 -22.13
N GLY A 68 -12.10 -25.14 -23.08
CA GLY A 68 -11.36 -24.76 -24.30
C GLY A 68 -9.88 -24.43 -24.03
N LEU A 69 -9.39 -24.54 -22.79
CA LEU A 69 -8.00 -24.29 -22.43
C LEU A 69 -7.18 -25.60 -22.46
N ASN A 70 -5.94 -25.51 -22.94
CA ASN A 70 -5.02 -26.65 -23.01
C ASN A 70 -4.03 -26.61 -21.85
N LEU A 71 -4.06 -27.63 -20.97
CA LEU A 71 -3.21 -27.71 -19.77
C LEU A 71 -1.71 -27.75 -20.08
N GLU A 72 -1.27 -28.40 -21.20
CA GLU A 72 0.14 -28.47 -21.57
C GLU A 72 0.66 -27.10 -21.99
N LEU A 73 -0.17 -26.30 -22.69
CA LEU A 73 0.19 -24.93 -23.09
C LEU A 73 0.21 -24.00 -21.87
N LEU A 74 -0.73 -24.15 -20.93
CA LEU A 74 -0.73 -23.40 -19.67
C LEU A 74 0.52 -23.73 -18.85
N ASP A 75 0.91 -24.99 -18.69
CA ASP A 75 2.13 -25.38 -17.98
C ASP A 75 3.40 -24.83 -18.66
N LYS A 76 3.46 -24.85 -19.99
CA LYS A 76 4.56 -24.22 -20.72
C LYS A 76 4.66 -22.73 -20.47
N ALA A 77 3.55 -22.03 -20.51
CA ALA A 77 3.48 -20.59 -20.20
C ALA A 77 3.91 -20.33 -18.75
N THR A 78 3.40 -21.11 -17.81
CA THR A 78 3.74 -20.99 -16.38
C THR A 78 5.23 -21.21 -16.11
N ARG A 79 5.86 -22.22 -16.75
CA ARG A 79 7.31 -22.42 -16.62
C ARG A 79 8.10 -21.20 -17.09
N HIS A 80 7.71 -20.59 -18.20
CA HIS A 80 8.33 -19.35 -18.68
C HIS A 80 8.18 -18.21 -17.66
N PHE A 81 6.96 -17.98 -17.19
CA PHE A 81 6.69 -16.88 -16.26
C PHE A 81 7.26 -17.08 -14.86
N ARG A 82 7.54 -18.31 -14.42
CA ARG A 82 8.31 -18.55 -13.18
C ARG A 82 9.71 -17.97 -13.26
N GLU A 83 10.37 -18.09 -14.42
CA GLU A 83 11.69 -17.49 -14.61
C GLU A 83 11.61 -15.95 -14.75
N VAL A 84 10.58 -15.44 -15.40
CA VAL A 84 10.33 -14.00 -15.48
C VAL A 84 10.08 -13.41 -14.08
N ARG A 85 9.24 -14.05 -13.27
CA ARG A 85 8.90 -13.59 -11.91
C ARG A 85 10.12 -13.41 -11.02
N LYS A 86 11.12 -14.29 -11.13
CA LYS A 86 12.38 -14.18 -10.39
C LYS A 86 13.09 -12.84 -10.59
N LYS A 87 12.95 -12.22 -11.77
CA LYS A 87 13.57 -10.93 -12.08
C LYS A 87 12.94 -9.77 -11.33
N TYR A 88 11.71 -9.95 -10.85
CA TYR A 88 10.90 -8.94 -10.17
C TYR A 88 10.79 -9.17 -8.65
N HIS A 89 11.68 -10.00 -8.09
CA HIS A 89 11.67 -10.37 -6.67
C HIS A 89 11.70 -9.15 -5.72
N GLN A 90 12.35 -8.05 -6.12
CA GLN A 90 12.42 -6.81 -5.35
C GLN A 90 11.04 -6.16 -5.09
N PHE A 91 10.04 -6.48 -5.92
CA PHE A 91 8.67 -5.97 -5.81
C PHE A 91 7.73 -6.93 -5.09
N GLU A 92 8.19 -8.12 -4.72
CA GLU A 92 7.37 -9.07 -4.00
C GLU A 92 7.23 -8.69 -2.53
N SER A 93 6.02 -8.82 -2.00
CA SER A 93 5.78 -8.66 -0.58
C SER A 93 6.00 -9.96 0.18
N ASP A 94 6.27 -9.88 1.48
CA ASP A 94 6.43 -11.04 2.37
C ASP A 94 5.10 -11.81 2.56
N TYR A 95 3.97 -11.27 2.08
CA TYR A 95 2.62 -11.84 2.22
C TYR A 95 2.22 -12.69 1.01
N ASN A 96 3.07 -13.62 0.60
CA ASN A 96 2.86 -14.45 -0.60
C ASN A 96 2.02 -15.71 -0.35
N GLY A 97 1.70 -16.02 0.92
CA GLY A 97 0.97 -17.22 1.33
C GLY A 97 -0.52 -16.99 1.60
N VAL A 98 -1.17 -18.03 2.11
CA VAL A 98 -2.51 -17.94 2.67
C VAL A 98 -2.42 -17.34 4.07
N ASP A 99 -3.22 -16.30 4.31
CA ASP A 99 -3.38 -15.69 5.62
C ASP A 99 -4.83 -15.77 6.07
N THR A 100 -5.11 -16.65 7.03
CA THR A 100 -6.46 -16.85 7.57
C THR A 100 -6.90 -15.77 8.55
N SER A 101 -5.99 -14.89 8.99
CA SER A 101 -6.32 -13.75 9.87
C SER A 101 -7.29 -12.78 9.19
N VAL A 102 -7.29 -12.71 7.85
CA VAL A 102 -8.25 -11.92 7.07
C VAL A 102 -9.71 -12.34 7.30
N LEU A 103 -9.97 -13.57 7.74
CA LEU A 103 -11.31 -14.03 8.07
C LEU A 103 -11.84 -13.38 9.36
N LEU A 104 -10.94 -12.96 10.24
CA LEU A 104 -11.27 -12.29 11.50
C LEU A 104 -11.24 -10.76 11.32
N SER A 105 -10.16 -10.22 10.79
CA SER A 105 -9.96 -8.79 10.60
C SER A 105 -10.82 -8.19 9.48
N GLN A 106 -11.26 -9.02 8.52
CA GLN A 106 -11.95 -8.61 7.28
C GLN A 106 -11.13 -7.62 6.42
N VAL A 107 -9.83 -7.51 6.67
CA VAL A 107 -8.92 -6.66 5.90
C VAL A 107 -8.40 -7.45 4.70
N PRO A 108 -8.60 -6.98 3.46
CA PRO A 108 -8.09 -7.66 2.27
C PRO A 108 -6.56 -7.78 2.30
N GLY A 109 -6.02 -8.91 1.84
CA GLY A 109 -4.57 -9.18 1.90
C GLY A 109 -3.69 -8.14 1.20
N GLY A 110 -4.12 -7.63 0.05
CA GLY A 110 -3.41 -6.53 -0.62
C GLY A 110 -3.37 -5.23 0.20
N MET A 111 -4.42 -4.98 1.00
CA MET A 111 -4.45 -3.86 1.93
C MET A 111 -3.50 -4.09 3.10
N MET A 112 -3.42 -5.32 3.62
CA MET A 112 -2.49 -5.67 4.71
C MET A 112 -1.03 -5.42 4.31
N SER A 113 -0.63 -5.89 3.12
CA SER A 113 0.73 -5.69 2.60
C SER A 113 1.06 -4.20 2.45
N ASN A 114 0.13 -3.42 1.91
CA ASN A 114 0.32 -1.98 1.75
C ASN A 114 0.46 -1.27 3.11
N LEU A 115 -0.41 -1.58 4.07
CA LEU A 115 -0.37 -0.99 5.41
C LEU A 115 0.91 -1.37 6.17
N ALA A 116 1.35 -2.62 6.07
CA ALA A 116 2.59 -3.07 6.68
C ALA A 116 3.81 -2.33 6.11
N ASN A 117 3.88 -2.18 4.78
CA ASN A 117 4.96 -1.42 4.15
C ASN A 117 4.94 0.06 4.58
N GLN A 118 3.76 0.67 4.61
CA GLN A 118 3.60 2.05 5.05
C GLN A 118 4.01 2.27 6.51
N LEU A 119 3.58 1.39 7.42
CA LEU A 119 3.98 1.44 8.83
C LEU A 119 5.46 1.17 9.02
N LYS A 120 6.06 0.27 8.22
CA LYS A 120 7.50 0.00 8.23
C LYS A 120 8.31 1.23 7.81
N GLU A 121 7.88 1.94 6.76
CA GLU A 121 8.51 3.19 6.33
C GLU A 121 8.45 4.29 7.41
N GLN A 122 7.45 4.22 8.27
CA GLN A 122 7.24 5.15 9.38
C GLN A 122 7.91 4.70 10.69
N GLY A 123 8.54 3.51 10.70
CA GLY A 123 9.11 2.93 11.93
C GLY A 123 8.06 2.56 12.98
N ALA A 124 6.82 2.31 12.56
CA ALA A 124 5.65 2.05 13.42
C ALA A 124 4.99 0.69 13.11
N LEU A 125 5.75 -0.27 12.63
CA LEU A 125 5.23 -1.60 12.28
C LEU A 125 4.64 -2.34 13.49
N ASP A 126 5.13 -2.06 14.69
CA ASP A 126 4.62 -2.56 15.96
C ASP A 126 3.16 -2.16 16.23
N ARG A 127 2.67 -1.07 15.60
CA ARG A 127 1.31 -0.58 15.72
C ARG A 127 0.32 -1.20 14.73
N ILE A 128 0.76 -2.17 13.90
CA ILE A 128 -0.08 -2.75 12.84
C ILE A 128 -1.36 -3.40 13.39
N GLN A 129 -1.30 -4.01 14.57
CA GLN A 129 -2.46 -4.64 15.20
C GLN A 129 -3.51 -3.60 15.62
N ASP A 130 -3.06 -2.47 16.16
CA ASP A 130 -3.97 -1.36 16.53
C ASP A 130 -4.69 -0.81 15.29
N VAL A 131 -3.98 -0.75 14.16
CA VAL A 131 -4.58 -0.33 12.87
C VAL A 131 -5.64 -1.33 12.40
N PHE A 132 -5.38 -2.63 12.52
CA PHE A 132 -6.37 -3.65 12.14
C PHE A 132 -7.63 -3.59 13.02
N GLU A 133 -7.52 -3.22 14.28
CA GLU A 133 -8.67 -3.00 15.17
C GLU A 133 -9.42 -1.70 14.86
N GLU A 134 -8.72 -0.68 14.36
CA GLU A 134 -9.33 0.60 14.01
C GLU A 134 -10.06 0.57 12.65
N ILE A 135 -9.60 -0.24 11.68
CA ILE A 135 -10.21 -0.35 10.35
C ILE A 135 -11.72 -0.64 10.40
N PRO A 136 -12.22 -1.64 11.15
CA PRO A 136 -13.66 -1.88 11.26
C PRO A 136 -14.43 -0.71 11.84
N ARG A 137 -13.84 0.07 12.76
CA ARG A 137 -14.44 1.25 13.37
C ARG A 137 -14.57 2.39 12.37
N VAL A 138 -13.49 2.68 11.63
CA VAL A 138 -13.51 3.68 10.55
C VAL A 138 -14.49 3.28 9.46
N ARG A 139 -14.50 2.00 9.05
CA ARG A 139 -15.44 1.48 8.07
C ARG A 139 -16.90 1.69 8.49
N LYS A 140 -17.21 1.46 9.77
CA LYS A 140 -18.54 1.69 10.32
C LYS A 140 -18.92 3.19 10.26
N ASP A 141 -18.02 4.07 10.68
CA ASP A 141 -18.25 5.53 10.70
C ASP A 141 -18.48 6.08 9.29
N LEU A 142 -17.86 5.46 8.27
CA LEU A 142 -18.04 5.78 6.85
C LEU A 142 -19.26 5.11 6.19
N GLY A 143 -20.15 4.45 6.94
CA GLY A 143 -21.34 3.80 6.40
C GLY A 143 -21.04 2.49 5.65
N TYR A 144 -20.05 1.74 6.12
CA TYR A 144 -19.68 0.41 5.60
C TYR A 144 -19.30 0.35 4.12
N PRO A 145 -18.40 1.21 3.62
CA PRO A 145 -17.90 1.08 2.26
C PRO A 145 -17.33 -0.31 2.01
N PRO A 146 -17.44 -0.85 0.79
CA PRO A 146 -16.73 -2.07 0.43
C PRO A 146 -15.22 -1.84 0.53
N LEU A 147 -14.48 -2.84 1.06
CA LEU A 147 -13.01 -2.74 1.17
C LEU A 147 -12.35 -3.16 -0.15
N VAL A 148 -12.62 -2.40 -1.20
CA VAL A 148 -12.00 -2.50 -2.53
C VAL A 148 -11.44 -1.12 -2.92
N THR A 149 -10.54 -1.07 -3.87
CA THR A 149 -9.98 0.20 -4.38
C THR A 149 -11.11 1.07 -4.99
N PRO A 150 -11.21 2.36 -4.64
CA PRO A 150 -10.30 3.14 -3.78
C PRO A 150 -10.70 3.16 -2.30
N THR A 151 -11.89 2.70 -1.93
CA THR A 151 -12.46 2.85 -0.58
C THR A 151 -11.68 2.07 0.49
N SER A 152 -11.02 0.96 0.13
CA SER A 152 -10.10 0.27 1.04
C SER A 152 -8.92 1.15 1.46
N GLN A 153 -8.37 1.93 0.54
CA GLN A 153 -7.28 2.88 0.84
C GLN A 153 -7.79 4.01 1.74
N ILE A 154 -8.96 4.60 1.44
CA ILE A 154 -9.57 5.66 2.26
C ILE A 154 -9.72 5.20 3.71
N VAL A 155 -10.30 4.02 3.91
CA VAL A 155 -10.50 3.45 5.26
C VAL A 155 -9.17 3.14 5.93
N GLY A 156 -8.24 2.52 5.22
CA GLY A 156 -6.94 2.11 5.77
C GLY A 156 -6.07 3.28 6.18
N THR A 157 -5.92 4.27 5.30
CA THR A 157 -5.13 5.47 5.59
C THR A 157 -5.70 6.24 6.77
N GLN A 158 -7.02 6.43 6.81
CA GLN A 158 -7.63 7.11 7.96
C GLN A 158 -7.44 6.31 9.27
N ALA A 159 -7.48 4.98 9.22
CA ALA A 159 -7.21 4.17 10.39
C ALA A 159 -5.76 4.32 10.89
N VAL A 160 -4.78 4.32 9.99
CA VAL A 160 -3.37 4.59 10.32
C VAL A 160 -3.22 5.96 10.97
N ILE A 161 -3.80 7.00 10.38
CA ILE A 161 -3.72 8.37 10.91
C ILE A 161 -4.36 8.46 12.30
N ASN A 162 -5.50 7.81 12.52
CA ASN A 162 -6.16 7.77 13.83
C ASN A 162 -5.25 7.12 14.89
N VAL A 163 -4.55 6.04 14.54
CA VAL A 163 -3.69 5.28 15.46
C VAL A 163 -2.40 6.06 15.75
N LEU A 164 -1.73 6.57 14.72
CA LEU A 164 -0.46 7.28 14.89
C LEU A 164 -0.64 8.66 15.52
N GLY A 165 -1.74 9.38 15.19
CA GLY A 165 -2.07 10.66 15.80
C GLY A 165 -2.61 10.58 17.24
N GLY A 166 -2.87 9.36 17.75
CA GLY A 166 -3.35 9.13 19.12
C GLY A 166 -4.77 9.56 19.38
N LYS A 167 -5.44 10.24 18.46
CA LYS A 167 -6.82 10.70 18.56
C LYS A 167 -7.57 10.53 17.26
N ARG A 168 -8.72 9.82 17.34
CA ARG A 168 -9.54 9.54 16.17
C ARG A 168 -10.03 10.81 15.49
N TYR A 169 -9.79 10.87 14.17
CA TYR A 169 -10.21 11.99 13.32
C TYR A 169 -9.70 13.37 13.75
N ASP A 170 -8.59 13.45 14.47
CA ASP A 170 -7.94 14.74 14.71
C ASP A 170 -7.50 15.35 13.38
N THR A 171 -6.94 14.52 12.53
CA THR A 171 -6.72 14.80 11.11
C THR A 171 -7.69 13.97 10.26
N ILE A 172 -8.40 14.59 9.34
CA ILE A 172 -9.32 13.96 8.38
C ILE A 172 -8.71 14.14 6.99
N THR A 173 -8.46 13.04 6.28
CA THR A 173 -7.90 13.08 4.92
C THR A 173 -8.85 13.75 3.94
N ASN A 174 -8.33 14.30 2.85
CA ASN A 174 -9.13 14.92 1.80
C ASN A 174 -10.06 13.89 1.14
N GLU A 175 -9.62 12.64 1.03
CA GLU A 175 -10.43 11.57 0.46
C GLU A 175 -11.61 11.22 1.37
N VAL A 176 -11.42 11.20 2.71
CA VAL A 176 -12.52 11.04 3.66
C VAL A 176 -13.48 12.22 3.58
N LYS A 177 -12.99 13.46 3.43
CA LYS A 177 -13.84 14.64 3.23
C LYS A 177 -14.67 14.49 1.96
N LYS A 178 -14.02 14.18 0.81
CA LYS A 178 -14.69 13.93 -0.47
C LYS A 178 -15.68 12.76 -0.40
N TYR A 179 -15.31 11.67 0.28
CA TYR A 179 -16.21 10.53 0.48
C TYR A 179 -17.47 10.94 1.25
N MET A 180 -17.29 11.64 2.38
CA MET A 180 -18.39 12.14 3.21
C MET A 180 -19.27 13.19 2.52
N GLN A 181 -18.70 13.95 1.56
CA GLN A 181 -19.42 14.90 0.74
C GLN A 181 -20.26 14.23 -0.36
N GLY A 182 -19.92 12.97 -0.76
CA GLY A 182 -20.66 12.21 -1.77
C GLY A 182 -19.94 12.04 -3.12
N TRP A 183 -18.67 12.48 -3.25
CA TRP A 183 -17.88 12.31 -4.49
C TRP A 183 -17.68 10.85 -4.92
N TYR A 184 -17.82 9.91 -4.01
CA TYR A 184 -17.73 8.48 -4.28
C TYR A 184 -19.10 7.80 -4.40
N GLY A 185 -20.18 8.60 -4.49
CA GLY A 185 -21.55 8.14 -4.52
C GLY A 185 -22.13 7.90 -3.14
N LYS A 186 -23.27 7.18 -3.10
CA LYS A 186 -24.01 6.94 -1.86
C LYS A 186 -23.38 5.80 -1.06
N ALA A 187 -23.12 6.04 0.23
CA ALA A 187 -22.66 5.02 1.15
C ALA A 187 -23.69 3.87 1.30
N PRO A 188 -23.23 2.61 1.50
CA PRO A 188 -24.13 1.45 1.68
C PRO A 188 -25.05 1.54 2.89
N ALA A 189 -24.63 2.24 3.95
CA ALA A 189 -25.40 2.50 5.15
C ALA A 189 -25.23 3.95 5.60
N GLU A 190 -25.90 4.33 6.70
CA GLU A 190 -25.78 5.67 7.27
C GLU A 190 -24.35 5.94 7.76
N VAL A 191 -23.81 7.09 7.39
CA VAL A 191 -22.52 7.58 7.85
C VAL A 191 -22.66 8.25 9.22
N ASP A 192 -21.57 8.35 10.00
CA ASP A 192 -21.57 9.10 11.25
C ASP A 192 -21.84 10.60 10.99
N ALA A 193 -22.98 11.09 11.46
CA ALA A 193 -23.44 12.46 11.18
C ALA A 193 -22.57 13.56 11.83
N GLN A 194 -21.83 13.25 12.91
CA GLN A 194 -20.93 14.22 13.54
C GLN A 194 -19.62 14.29 12.72
N LEU A 195 -19.12 13.15 12.31
CA LEU A 195 -17.94 13.07 11.44
C LEU A 195 -18.22 13.75 10.09
N GLN A 196 -19.37 13.49 9.47
CA GLN A 196 -19.77 14.11 8.20
C GLN A 196 -19.78 15.65 8.30
N ARG A 197 -20.41 16.20 9.35
CA ARG A 197 -20.42 17.66 9.56
C ARG A 197 -19.01 18.24 9.75
N ARG A 198 -18.12 17.51 10.42
CA ARG A 198 -16.72 17.95 10.62
C ARG A 198 -15.92 17.87 9.33
N ALA A 199 -16.13 16.81 8.53
CA ALA A 199 -15.39 16.55 7.31
C ALA A 199 -15.80 17.50 6.16
N VAL A 200 -17.11 17.73 6.00
CA VAL A 200 -17.68 18.53 4.91
C VAL A 200 -17.76 20.02 5.26
N GLY A 201 -17.91 20.34 6.55
CA GLY A 201 -17.99 21.73 7.01
C GLY A 201 -19.22 22.47 6.47
N LYS A 202 -18.98 23.50 5.65
CA LYS A 202 -20.02 24.34 5.03
C LYS A 202 -20.34 23.97 3.58
N GLU A 203 -19.64 22.99 3.02
CA GLU A 203 -19.83 22.57 1.64
C GLU A 203 -21.17 21.82 1.48
N GLU A 204 -21.73 21.88 0.29
CA GLU A 204 -22.96 21.17 -0.03
C GLU A 204 -22.68 19.68 -0.27
N LEU A 205 -23.65 18.84 0.15
CA LEU A 205 -23.59 17.41 -0.15
C LEU A 205 -23.94 17.16 -1.61
N ILE A 206 -23.24 16.23 -2.22
CA ILE A 206 -23.48 15.81 -3.60
C ILE A 206 -24.56 14.72 -3.57
N GLU A 207 -25.71 15.01 -4.13
CA GLU A 207 -26.85 14.09 -4.22
C GLU A 207 -27.01 13.48 -5.63
N GLU A 208 -26.39 14.10 -6.64
CA GLU A 208 -26.38 13.60 -7.99
C GLU A 208 -25.15 12.74 -8.32
N ARG A 209 -25.09 12.21 -9.53
CA ARG A 209 -23.91 11.44 -9.98
C ARG A 209 -22.70 12.37 -10.07
N PRO A 210 -21.62 12.13 -9.33
CA PRO A 210 -20.44 13.01 -9.29
C PRO A 210 -19.83 13.28 -10.67
N ALA A 211 -19.87 12.29 -11.57
CA ALA A 211 -19.35 12.45 -12.92
C ALA A 211 -20.06 13.56 -13.75
N ASN A 212 -21.26 13.97 -13.35
CA ASN A 212 -21.96 15.09 -14.00
C ASN A 212 -21.36 16.45 -13.62
N LEU A 213 -20.69 16.50 -12.48
CA LEU A 213 -20.08 17.72 -11.94
C LEU A 213 -18.63 17.92 -12.44
N ILE A 214 -18.03 16.89 -13.02
CA ILE A 214 -16.65 16.95 -13.55
C ILE A 214 -16.71 17.60 -14.94
N PRO A 215 -15.95 18.69 -15.17
CA PRO A 215 -15.86 19.31 -16.48
C PRO A 215 -15.23 18.36 -17.52
N LYS A 216 -15.50 18.60 -18.79
CA LYS A 216 -14.87 17.85 -19.87
C LYS A 216 -13.49 18.42 -20.15
N GLU A 217 -12.45 17.78 -19.65
CA GLU A 217 -11.07 18.30 -19.65
C GLU A 217 -10.22 17.81 -20.83
N PHE A 218 -10.61 16.72 -21.51
CA PHE A 218 -9.78 16.06 -22.53
C PHE A 218 -9.19 17.03 -23.59
N SER A 219 -10.03 17.94 -24.12
CA SER A 219 -9.59 18.88 -25.14
C SER A 219 -8.60 19.93 -24.61
N GLU A 220 -8.71 20.28 -23.33
CA GLU A 220 -7.84 21.25 -22.66
C GLU A 220 -6.50 20.59 -22.34
N LEU A 221 -6.53 19.40 -21.77
CA LEU A 221 -5.34 18.60 -21.48
C LEU A 221 -4.54 18.28 -22.75
N ARG A 222 -5.23 17.97 -23.86
CA ARG A 222 -4.55 17.78 -25.15
C ARG A 222 -3.83 19.04 -25.64
N LYS A 223 -4.42 20.21 -25.43
CA LYS A 223 -3.76 21.50 -25.76
C LYS A 223 -2.58 21.79 -24.84
N GLU A 224 -2.73 21.48 -23.56
CA GLU A 224 -1.68 21.68 -22.55
C GLU A 224 -0.45 20.80 -22.84
N LEU A 225 -0.67 19.53 -23.21
CA LEU A 225 0.42 18.63 -23.60
C LEU A 225 1.07 19.02 -24.93
N GLY A 226 0.30 19.58 -25.86
CA GLY A 226 0.80 19.96 -27.19
C GLY A 226 1.49 18.78 -27.88
N ASP A 227 2.74 19.00 -28.32
CA ASP A 227 3.53 18.01 -29.04
C ASP A 227 4.06 16.85 -28.17
N LEU A 228 3.88 16.91 -26.85
CA LEU A 228 4.22 15.79 -25.97
C LEU A 228 3.27 14.59 -26.15
N ALA A 229 2.00 14.84 -26.50
CA ALA A 229 1.00 13.80 -26.74
C ALA A 229 1.04 13.33 -28.19
N GLU A 230 1.49 12.11 -28.44
CA GLU A 230 1.50 11.46 -29.75
C GLU A 230 0.20 10.72 -30.03
N SER A 231 -0.58 10.37 -28.98
CA SER A 231 -1.82 9.61 -29.08
C SER A 231 -2.89 10.14 -28.11
N GLU A 232 -4.12 9.61 -28.22
CA GLU A 232 -5.19 9.90 -27.27
C GLU A 232 -4.92 9.25 -25.93
N GLU A 233 -4.26 8.10 -25.92
CA GLU A 233 -3.84 7.37 -24.72
C GLU A 233 -2.86 8.20 -23.88
N ASP A 234 -1.99 8.98 -24.50
CA ASP A 234 -1.10 9.90 -23.78
C ASP A 234 -1.88 10.96 -23.01
N VAL A 235 -2.92 11.52 -23.64
CA VAL A 235 -3.80 12.51 -22.99
C VAL A 235 -4.59 11.88 -21.85
N LEU A 236 -5.11 10.65 -22.06
CA LEU A 236 -5.82 9.93 -21.02
C LEU A 236 -4.89 9.56 -19.84
N THR A 237 -3.65 9.14 -20.14
CA THR A 237 -2.65 8.86 -19.13
C THR A 237 -2.32 10.11 -18.32
N TYR A 238 -2.17 11.25 -18.99
CA TYR A 238 -1.96 12.52 -18.32
C TYR A 238 -3.16 12.96 -17.47
N ALA A 239 -4.39 12.75 -17.97
CA ALA A 239 -5.60 13.04 -17.18
C ALA A 239 -5.68 12.21 -15.89
N MET A 240 -5.18 10.98 -15.92
CA MET A 240 -5.20 10.06 -14.77
C MET A 240 -4.01 10.23 -13.83
N PHE A 241 -2.83 10.56 -14.37
CA PHE A 241 -1.55 10.60 -13.64
C PHE A 241 -0.70 11.78 -14.12
N PRO A 242 -1.07 13.05 -13.85
CA PRO A 242 -0.48 14.21 -14.51
C PRO A 242 1.04 14.32 -14.34
N ASP A 243 1.56 14.18 -13.13
CA ASP A 243 2.99 14.36 -12.87
C ASP A 243 3.83 13.21 -13.46
N GLN A 244 3.40 11.96 -13.25
CA GLN A 244 4.08 10.78 -13.77
C GLN A 244 4.03 10.72 -15.29
N ALA A 245 2.87 11.02 -15.87
CA ALA A 245 2.70 11.04 -17.32
C ALA A 245 3.55 12.12 -17.98
N ARG A 246 3.59 13.34 -17.45
CA ARG A 246 4.43 14.42 -17.97
C ARG A 246 5.90 14.01 -17.98
N THR A 247 6.41 13.52 -16.87
CA THR A 247 7.79 13.02 -16.74
C THR A 247 8.08 11.92 -17.76
N TYR A 248 7.18 10.94 -17.89
CA TYR A 248 7.32 9.84 -18.84
C TYR A 248 7.35 10.34 -20.29
N LEU A 249 6.41 11.22 -20.66
CA LEU A 249 6.28 11.73 -22.03
C LEU A 249 7.50 12.61 -22.41
N GLU A 250 8.02 13.42 -21.49
CA GLU A 250 9.24 14.19 -21.68
C GLU A 250 10.46 13.29 -21.88
N GLN A 251 10.64 12.28 -21.02
CA GLN A 251 11.72 11.31 -21.14
C GLN A 251 11.62 10.50 -22.45
N ARG A 252 10.41 10.13 -22.89
CA ARG A 252 10.16 9.46 -24.15
C ARG A 252 10.57 10.32 -25.33
N ARG A 253 10.13 11.60 -25.37
CA ARG A 253 10.48 12.58 -26.40
C ARG A 253 11.98 12.80 -26.48
N ASP A 254 12.65 12.95 -25.34
CA ASP A 254 14.06 13.27 -25.23
C ASP A 254 14.97 12.04 -25.41
N GLY A 255 14.38 10.84 -25.55
CA GLY A 255 15.10 9.58 -25.71
C GLY A 255 15.87 9.14 -24.45
N THR A 256 15.54 9.71 -23.30
CA THR A 256 16.18 9.41 -22.00
C THR A 256 15.42 8.38 -21.19
N LEU A 257 14.26 7.92 -21.67
CA LEU A 257 13.46 6.90 -21.00
C LEU A 257 14.26 5.60 -20.89
N GLN A 258 14.49 5.15 -19.67
CA GLN A 258 15.16 3.89 -19.38
C GLN A 258 14.19 2.93 -18.70
N PRO A 259 14.25 1.62 -19.02
CA PRO A 259 13.54 0.62 -18.24
C PRO A 259 13.97 0.69 -16.77
N GLU A 260 13.06 0.39 -15.86
CA GLU A 260 13.40 0.31 -14.45
C GLU A 260 14.52 -0.71 -14.22
N ALA A 261 15.54 -0.34 -13.45
CA ALA A 261 16.65 -1.21 -13.13
C ALA A 261 16.16 -2.33 -12.20
N LEU A 262 16.24 -3.58 -12.68
CA LEU A 262 15.95 -4.74 -11.86
C LEU A 262 17.19 -5.14 -11.07
N GLU A 263 17.01 -5.45 -9.78
CA GLU A 263 18.09 -6.00 -8.97
C GLU A 263 18.56 -7.33 -9.56
N PRO A 264 19.88 -7.55 -9.67
CA PRO A 264 20.40 -8.84 -10.13
C PRO A 264 19.87 -9.96 -9.26
N ILE A 265 19.39 -11.04 -9.89
CA ILE A 265 19.09 -12.26 -9.14
C ILE A 265 20.39 -12.67 -8.47
N ALA A 266 20.44 -12.61 -7.15
CA ALA A 266 21.61 -13.07 -6.41
C ALA A 266 21.78 -14.57 -6.69
N ASN A 267 22.68 -14.89 -7.59
CA ASN A 267 23.07 -16.28 -7.84
C ASN A 267 23.56 -16.86 -6.50
N GLY A 268 22.70 -17.60 -5.81
CA GLY A 268 23.06 -18.39 -4.65
C GLY A 268 23.33 -17.61 -3.34
N LYS A 269 22.85 -16.35 -3.20
CA LYS A 269 22.68 -15.73 -1.90
C LYS A 269 21.20 -15.46 -1.65
N THR A 270 20.43 -16.50 -1.40
CA THR A 270 19.38 -16.45 -0.37
C THR A 270 19.98 -15.71 0.81
N GLY A 271 19.31 -14.68 1.28
CA GLY A 271 19.77 -13.74 2.30
C GLY A 271 20.76 -14.35 3.24
N GLY A 272 21.98 -13.81 3.31
CA GLY A 272 23.17 -14.36 3.89
C GLY A 272 22.99 -15.81 4.31
N SER A 273 23.40 -16.76 3.47
CA SER A 273 23.55 -18.14 3.91
C SER A 273 24.54 -18.10 5.07
N VAL A 274 23.99 -17.88 6.27
CA VAL A 274 24.69 -18.30 7.46
C VAL A 274 24.97 -19.77 7.19
N SER A 275 26.22 -20.12 6.99
CA SER A 275 26.59 -21.52 6.85
C SER A 275 25.85 -22.22 7.99
N THR A 276 24.93 -23.11 7.63
CA THR A 276 24.17 -23.86 8.64
C THR A 276 25.07 -24.80 9.39
N GLU A 277 26.29 -25.01 8.90
CA GLU A 277 27.35 -25.83 9.50
C GLU A 277 28.65 -25.05 9.53
N PHE A 278 29.23 -24.88 10.73
CA PHE A 278 30.51 -24.24 10.95
C PHE A 278 31.16 -24.74 12.21
N ARG A 279 32.46 -24.57 12.31
CA ARG A 279 33.24 -24.97 13.50
C ARG A 279 33.69 -23.73 14.27
N ILE A 280 33.37 -23.69 15.55
CA ILE A 280 33.87 -22.65 16.48
C ILE A 280 34.98 -23.24 17.36
N THR A 281 36.08 -22.55 17.51
CA THR A 281 37.10 -22.90 18.45
C THR A 281 37.15 -21.89 19.58
N VAL A 282 36.91 -22.34 20.82
CA VAL A 282 36.91 -21.50 22.03
C VAL A 282 37.86 -22.12 23.02
N HIS A 283 38.80 -21.36 23.52
CA HIS A 283 39.85 -21.82 24.48
C HIS A 283 40.65 -23.06 24.04
N GLY A 284 40.75 -23.26 22.69
CA GLY A 284 41.48 -24.41 22.13
C GLY A 284 40.65 -25.66 21.92
N GLU A 285 39.41 -25.69 22.35
CA GLU A 285 38.44 -26.74 22.06
C GLU A 285 37.59 -26.36 20.85
N SER A 286 37.35 -27.31 19.94
CA SER A 286 36.57 -27.08 18.70
C SER A 286 35.22 -27.75 18.79
N TYR A 287 34.17 -27.02 18.43
CA TYR A 287 32.79 -27.44 18.46
C TYR A 287 32.21 -27.41 17.05
N ASP A 288 31.57 -28.46 16.61
CA ASP A 288 30.84 -28.50 15.35
C ASP A 288 29.39 -27.99 15.58
N ILE A 289 29.07 -26.86 14.93
CA ILE A 289 27.80 -26.19 15.07
C ILE A 289 26.95 -26.39 13.82
N HIS A 290 25.73 -26.85 14.01
CA HIS A 290 24.72 -26.95 12.95
C HIS A 290 23.49 -26.12 13.34
N VAL A 291 23.24 -25.00 12.62
CA VAL A 291 22.08 -24.12 12.88
C VAL A 291 20.83 -24.70 12.22
N THR A 292 19.82 -25.03 13.03
CA THR A 292 18.55 -25.61 12.58
C THR A 292 17.44 -24.57 12.43
N GLY A 293 17.59 -23.40 13.06
CA GLY A 293 16.63 -22.30 12.93
C GLY A 293 17.11 -21.04 13.63
N ALA A 294 16.52 -19.89 13.27
CA ALA A 294 16.75 -18.62 13.91
C ALA A 294 15.45 -17.81 13.94
N ASN A 295 15.08 -17.29 15.11
CA ASN A 295 13.94 -16.39 15.28
C ASN A 295 14.41 -15.06 15.86
N PRO A 296 14.06 -13.91 15.24
CA PRO A 296 14.27 -12.61 15.87
C PRO A 296 13.32 -12.46 17.06
N VAL A 297 13.84 -12.10 18.23
CA VAL A 297 13.04 -11.83 19.44
C VAL A 297 12.82 -10.31 19.58
N SER A 298 13.83 -9.50 19.21
CA SER A 298 13.77 -8.04 19.14
C SER A 298 14.81 -7.53 18.12
N GLU A 299 14.93 -6.21 17.93
CA GLU A 299 15.96 -5.62 17.06
C GLU A 299 17.39 -5.92 17.55
N THR A 300 17.58 -6.11 18.85
CA THR A 300 18.87 -6.36 19.48
C THR A 300 19.07 -7.80 19.92
N GLU A 301 18.03 -8.62 19.88
CA GLU A 301 18.00 -9.97 20.42
C GLU A 301 17.56 -10.99 19.38
N ARG A 302 18.40 -11.99 19.11
CA ARG A 302 18.09 -13.10 18.20
C ARG A 302 18.27 -14.43 18.93
N ARG A 303 17.32 -15.34 18.70
CA ARG A 303 17.35 -16.68 19.25
C ARG A 303 17.68 -17.67 18.14
N PHE A 304 18.73 -18.46 18.35
CA PHE A 304 19.20 -19.47 17.42
C PHE A 304 18.94 -20.86 18.01
N TYR A 305 18.36 -21.74 17.22
CA TYR A 305 18.26 -23.14 17.50
C TYR A 305 19.36 -23.85 16.73
N MET A 306 20.20 -24.61 17.42
CA MET A 306 21.35 -25.26 16.79
C MET A 306 21.70 -26.55 17.52
N THR A 307 22.53 -27.40 16.89
CA THR A 307 23.22 -28.47 17.57
C THR A 307 24.67 -28.13 17.73
N VAL A 308 25.21 -28.40 18.92
CA VAL A 308 26.62 -28.28 19.26
C VAL A 308 27.12 -29.70 19.47
N ASP A 309 28.03 -30.20 18.62
CA ASP A 309 28.49 -31.59 18.61
C ASP A 309 27.31 -32.62 18.62
N GLY A 310 26.22 -32.29 17.91
CA GLY A 310 25.03 -33.13 17.83
C GLY A 310 24.05 -32.98 18.99
N VAL A 311 24.33 -32.17 20.02
CA VAL A 311 23.42 -31.90 21.15
C VAL A 311 22.60 -30.66 20.83
N PRO A 312 21.24 -30.71 20.86
CA PRO A 312 20.39 -29.55 20.62
C PRO A 312 20.59 -28.49 21.72
N GLU A 313 20.83 -27.25 21.28
CA GLU A 313 21.01 -26.06 22.13
C GLU A 313 20.20 -24.90 21.62
N GLU A 314 19.72 -24.04 22.52
CA GLU A 314 19.10 -22.76 22.24
C GLU A 314 20.07 -21.66 22.68
N ILE A 315 20.54 -20.84 21.73
CA ILE A 315 21.47 -19.75 22.00
C ILE A 315 20.76 -18.43 21.77
N GLN A 316 20.77 -17.58 22.77
CA GLN A 316 20.29 -16.22 22.72
C GLN A 316 21.47 -15.29 22.48
N LEU A 317 21.40 -14.53 21.40
CA LEU A 317 22.44 -13.57 21.01
C LEU A 317 21.90 -12.17 21.23
N GLU A 318 22.47 -11.46 22.22
CA GLU A 318 22.17 -10.08 22.53
C GLU A 318 23.29 -9.18 21.99
N SER A 319 22.95 -8.24 21.11
CA SER A 319 23.93 -7.28 20.57
C SER A 319 24.18 -6.19 21.60
N GLN A 320 25.39 -6.13 22.15
CA GLN A 320 25.85 -5.08 23.08
C GLN A 320 26.49 -3.88 22.35
N GLY A 321 26.39 -3.79 21.02
CA GLY A 321 26.88 -2.66 20.25
C GLY A 321 25.81 -1.59 20.13
N GLU A 322 26.16 -0.32 20.34
CA GLU A 322 25.33 0.81 19.94
C GLU A 322 24.95 0.65 18.48
N ALA A 323 23.63 0.68 18.19
CA ALA A 323 23.14 0.79 16.84
C ALA A 323 23.83 2.01 16.22
N SER A 324 24.70 1.76 15.25
CA SER A 324 25.29 2.84 14.45
C SER A 324 24.12 3.60 13.84
N GLU A 325 23.82 4.76 14.40
CA GLU A 325 22.97 5.74 13.74
C GLU A 325 23.60 6.01 12.39
N ASN A 326 23.04 5.40 11.37
CA ASN A 326 23.28 5.80 9.99
C ASN A 326 22.73 7.23 9.88
N THR A 327 23.54 8.19 10.30
CA THR A 327 23.32 9.61 10.06
C THR A 327 23.21 9.80 8.56
N ARG A 328 21.98 9.82 8.06
CA ARG A 328 21.68 10.34 6.72
C ARG A 328 22.15 11.79 6.71
N LYS A 329 23.27 12.04 6.06
CA LYS A 329 23.74 13.40 5.76
C LYS A 329 22.62 14.08 4.94
N GLY A 330 21.92 15.06 5.54
CA GLY A 330 21.01 15.96 4.85
C GLY A 330 19.60 16.09 5.39
N GLY A 331 19.28 15.65 6.62
CA GLY A 331 17.96 15.87 7.23
C GLY A 331 17.78 17.33 7.65
N ARG A 332 16.57 17.91 7.42
CA ARG A 332 16.16 19.20 7.95
C ARG A 332 16.18 19.18 9.48
N ALA A 333 16.33 20.36 10.09
CA ALA A 333 16.27 20.48 11.54
C ALA A 333 14.93 19.97 12.09
N ARG A 334 14.97 19.23 13.20
CA ARG A 334 13.73 18.84 13.89
C ARG A 334 13.09 20.06 14.55
N ALA A 335 11.78 20.10 14.53
CA ALA A 335 10.99 21.13 15.18
C ALA A 335 11.18 21.05 16.70
N THR A 336 11.47 22.20 17.31
CA THR A 336 11.70 22.32 18.76
C THR A 336 10.78 23.31 19.44
N GLY A 337 9.87 23.98 18.70
CA GLY A 337 9.00 25.04 19.22
C GLY A 337 7.59 25.08 18.62
N GLU A 338 6.66 25.71 19.34
CA GLU A 338 5.24 25.80 18.98
C GLU A 338 4.94 26.56 17.66
N GLY A 339 5.89 27.32 17.15
CA GLY A 339 5.74 28.05 15.87
C GLY A 339 6.22 27.28 14.66
N GLN A 340 6.68 26.04 14.81
CA GLN A 340 7.20 25.24 13.72
C GLN A 340 6.15 24.23 13.25
N VAL A 341 5.75 24.37 11.98
CA VAL A 341 4.83 23.44 11.35
C VAL A 341 5.60 22.17 10.96
N THR A 342 5.07 21.04 11.37
CA THR A 342 5.64 19.71 11.11
C THR A 342 4.61 18.79 10.52
N THR A 343 5.03 17.66 9.97
CA THR A 343 4.13 16.55 9.61
C THR A 343 4.24 15.41 10.63
N THR A 344 3.16 14.68 10.82
CA THR A 344 3.13 13.45 11.63
C THR A 344 3.49 12.21 10.82
N MET A 345 3.60 12.34 9.49
CA MET A 345 3.86 11.24 8.55
C MET A 345 4.94 11.63 7.55
N PRO A 346 5.77 10.68 7.08
CA PRO A 346 6.65 10.92 5.95
C PRO A 346 5.81 11.03 4.68
N GLY A 347 6.23 11.86 3.74
CA GLY A 347 5.54 12.06 2.48
C GLY A 347 6.30 12.97 1.53
N ASN A 348 5.68 13.26 0.39
CA ASN A 348 6.19 14.21 -0.58
C ASN A 348 5.35 15.49 -0.53
N ILE A 349 5.98 16.65 -0.64
CA ILE A 349 5.27 17.92 -0.70
C ILE A 349 4.61 18.05 -2.09
N VAL A 350 3.28 18.08 -2.10
CA VAL A 350 2.49 18.26 -3.32
C VAL A 350 2.40 19.74 -3.67
N ASP A 351 2.14 20.57 -2.66
CA ASP A 351 2.08 22.02 -2.86
C ASP A 351 2.38 22.79 -1.58
N VAL A 352 2.89 24.01 -1.72
CA VAL A 352 3.14 24.94 -0.62
C VAL A 352 2.21 26.14 -0.81
N LEU A 353 1.26 26.30 0.10
CA LEU A 353 0.16 27.26 -0.03
C LEU A 353 0.49 28.66 0.50
N VAL A 354 1.66 28.84 1.13
CA VAL A 354 2.08 30.10 1.76
C VAL A 354 3.50 30.46 1.37
N SER A 355 3.82 31.73 1.43
CA SER A 355 5.15 32.30 1.20
C SER A 355 5.66 33.01 2.45
N GLU A 356 6.97 33.24 2.53
CA GLU A 356 7.56 34.07 3.60
C GLU A 356 6.94 35.46 3.61
N GLY A 357 6.48 35.90 4.78
CA GLY A 357 5.81 37.16 4.98
C GLY A 357 4.28 37.10 4.99
N ASP A 358 3.67 35.96 4.62
CA ASP A 358 2.22 35.80 4.63
C ASP A 358 1.69 35.72 6.08
N GLU A 359 0.53 36.33 6.31
CA GLU A 359 -0.21 36.24 7.57
C GLU A 359 -1.12 35.02 7.54
N VAL A 360 -1.03 34.16 8.55
CA VAL A 360 -1.83 32.92 8.67
C VAL A 360 -2.54 32.86 10.02
N SER A 361 -3.72 32.25 10.03
CA SER A 361 -4.45 31.94 11.25
C SER A 361 -4.24 30.48 11.67
N ALA A 362 -4.26 30.22 12.98
CA ALA A 362 -4.20 28.85 13.46
C ALA A 362 -5.29 27.97 12.82
N GLY A 363 -4.91 26.90 12.19
CA GLY A 363 -5.81 26.00 11.47
C GLY A 363 -5.91 26.22 9.96
N ASP A 364 -5.31 27.28 9.41
CA ASP A 364 -5.21 27.49 7.96
C ASP A 364 -4.29 26.42 7.33
N ALA A 365 -4.65 25.96 6.14
CA ALA A 365 -3.81 25.04 5.38
C ALA A 365 -2.58 25.81 4.84
N VAL A 366 -1.38 25.34 5.13
CA VAL A 366 -0.13 26.00 4.74
C VAL A 366 0.68 25.20 3.71
N LEU A 367 0.46 23.90 3.64
CA LEU A 367 1.03 23.03 2.61
C LEU A 367 0.16 21.79 2.41
N ILE A 368 0.35 21.11 1.29
CA ILE A 368 -0.26 19.82 0.98
C ILE A 368 0.85 18.77 0.88
N ILE A 369 0.71 17.71 1.66
CA ILE A 369 1.61 16.56 1.64
C ILE A 369 0.89 15.36 1.02
N GLU A 370 1.53 14.64 0.11
CA GLU A 370 1.13 13.31 -0.30
C GLU A 370 1.81 12.28 0.61
N ALA A 371 1.01 11.59 1.38
CA ALA A 371 1.44 10.45 2.18
C ALA A 371 0.53 9.26 1.87
N MET A 372 1.10 8.09 1.63
CA MET A 372 0.33 6.86 1.38
C MET A 372 -0.57 6.95 0.12
N LYS A 373 -0.14 7.68 -0.92
CA LYS A 373 -0.91 7.99 -2.14
C LYS A 373 -2.19 8.80 -1.89
N MET A 374 -2.22 9.56 -0.81
CA MET A 374 -3.33 10.41 -0.43
C MET A 374 -2.82 11.79 -0.03
N GLU A 375 -3.51 12.83 -0.47
CA GLU A 375 -3.17 14.21 -0.16
C GLU A 375 -3.79 14.62 1.18
N THR A 376 -2.98 15.26 2.01
CA THR A 376 -3.41 15.77 3.31
C THR A 376 -2.93 17.19 3.51
N GLU A 377 -3.83 18.08 3.94
CA GLU A 377 -3.48 19.43 4.32
C GLU A 377 -2.76 19.45 5.66
N VAL A 378 -1.59 20.07 5.71
CA VAL A 378 -0.91 20.40 6.95
C VAL A 378 -1.25 21.84 7.31
N LYS A 379 -1.65 22.05 8.57
CA LYS A 379 -2.23 23.29 9.05
C LYS A 379 -1.27 24.08 9.92
N ALA A 380 -1.41 25.39 9.90
CA ALA A 380 -0.71 26.29 10.81
C ALA A 380 -1.01 25.94 12.28
N THR A 381 0.03 25.78 13.10
CA THR A 381 -0.07 25.46 14.53
C THR A 381 -0.48 26.65 15.39
N LYS A 382 -0.20 27.86 14.91
CA LYS A 382 -0.59 29.12 15.56
C LYS A 382 -0.87 30.20 14.51
N SER A 383 -1.53 31.28 14.91
CA SER A 383 -1.66 32.49 14.09
C SER A 383 -0.38 33.31 14.17
N GLY A 384 0.03 33.92 13.04
CA GLY A 384 1.22 34.76 12.97
C GLY A 384 1.67 34.99 11.53
N ILE A 385 2.91 35.41 11.37
CA ILE A 385 3.53 35.68 10.06
C ILE A 385 4.47 34.52 9.73
N VAL A 386 4.43 34.02 8.49
CA VAL A 386 5.34 33.00 8.00
C VAL A 386 6.76 33.59 7.91
N LYS A 387 7.66 33.10 8.76
CA LYS A 387 9.05 33.54 8.88
C LYS A 387 9.99 32.87 7.89
N ALA A 388 9.79 31.56 7.71
CA ALA A 388 10.61 30.77 6.79
C ALA A 388 9.82 29.58 6.21
N VAL A 389 10.07 29.25 4.95
CA VAL A 389 9.56 28.06 4.26
C VAL A 389 10.75 27.19 3.89
N ASN A 390 10.93 26.07 4.63
CA ASN A 390 12.11 25.19 4.53
C ASN A 390 11.92 24.05 3.52
N ILE A 391 10.89 24.12 2.70
CA ILE A 391 10.46 23.06 1.77
C ILE A 391 10.07 23.63 0.42
N SER A 392 10.10 22.77 -0.58
CA SER A 392 9.62 23.07 -1.94
C SER A 392 8.73 21.92 -2.43
N LYS A 393 7.91 22.19 -3.45
CA LYS A 393 7.12 21.17 -4.14
C LYS A 393 8.03 20.05 -4.64
N GLY A 394 7.66 18.79 -4.37
CA GLY A 394 8.41 17.58 -4.69
C GLY A 394 9.42 17.14 -3.63
N ASP A 395 9.62 17.91 -2.57
CA ASP A 395 10.52 17.53 -1.47
C ASP A 395 9.93 16.35 -0.67
N ARG A 396 10.79 15.41 -0.31
CA ARG A 396 10.45 14.37 0.65
C ARG A 396 10.71 14.86 2.07
N VAL A 397 9.75 14.66 2.95
CA VAL A 397 9.81 15.08 4.36
C VAL A 397 9.58 13.93 5.31
N ALA A 398 10.17 14.02 6.51
CA ALA A 398 10.02 13.05 7.56
C ALA A 398 9.26 13.63 8.78
N PRO A 399 8.64 12.77 9.63
CA PRO A 399 7.95 13.23 10.83
C PRO A 399 8.84 14.06 11.74
N GLY A 400 8.30 15.20 12.20
CA GLY A 400 8.99 16.07 13.14
C GLY A 400 10.04 16.99 12.53
N GLU A 401 10.25 17.00 11.20
CA GLU A 401 11.06 18.03 10.54
C GLU A 401 10.33 19.37 10.57
N SER A 402 11.08 20.47 10.75
CA SER A 402 10.54 21.84 10.67
C SER A 402 10.36 22.23 9.21
N LEU A 403 9.10 22.30 8.76
CA LEU A 403 8.73 22.54 7.36
C LEU A 403 8.49 24.02 7.10
N ILE A 404 7.76 24.70 7.99
CA ILE A 404 7.44 26.13 7.93
C ILE A 404 7.59 26.69 9.34
N GLU A 405 8.13 27.89 9.47
CA GLU A 405 8.25 28.62 10.72
C GLU A 405 7.28 29.81 10.74
N ILE A 406 6.46 29.91 11.78
CA ILE A 406 5.51 30.99 12.01
C ILE A 406 5.96 31.76 13.26
N GLU A 407 6.05 33.08 13.18
CA GLU A 407 6.42 33.97 14.26
C GLU A 407 5.23 34.60 14.97
#